data_dc688c90299bf39057a0850d3cf22d01
#
_entry.id   dc688c90299bf39057a0850d3cf22d01
#
_cell.length_a   1.000
_cell.length_b   1.000
_cell.length_c   1.000
_cell.angle_alpha   90.00
_cell.angle_beta   90.00
_cell.angle_gamma   90.00
#
_symmetry.space_group_name_H-M   'P 1'
#
loop_
_entity.id
_entity.type
_entity.pdbx_description
1 polymer ?
#
loop_
_entity_poly.entity_id
_entity_poly.type
_entity_poly.pdbx_seq_one_letter_code
_entity_poly.pdbx_strand_id
1 'polypeptide(L)'
;MKKLLPLLTLTLASSSVFATEQDPKATLTVYTYSSFASDWGPGPAIKTAFEAECDCHLNLVALDDGVSILNRVRLEGNNSKADILLGLDNNLIEEAKKTGLLAQHKVDTSKVTLPNGWNDTTFVPYDYGYFAFVYDNTKLKNPPKSLKELVERDDLSILYQDPRTSTPGQGLMLWMKSVYGDQAANAWQQLAKKTVTVTKGWSEAYSMFLKGEADMVLSYTTSPAYHIIAEQKNQYIAADFSEGHYMQVEVAAKLKNSPHPKLADQFMDFIVSDGFQSNMATGNWMYPVANQQLPDGFNQLTIPATALEFDAKEVAKQRRSWIREWQHALTQ
;
A
#
# COMPACT_ATOMS: atom_id res chain seq x y z
N MET A 1 61.61 -71.36 24.65
CA MET A 1 61.69 -69.91 24.71
C MET A 1 60.54 -69.33 23.85
N LYS A 2 59.42 -68.99 24.54
CA LYS A 2 58.22 -68.44 23.88
C LYS A 2 58.24 -66.92 24.09
N LYS A 3 58.25 -66.14 22.96
CA LYS A 3 58.22 -64.69 23.04
C LYS A 3 56.70 -64.25 22.99
N LEU A 4 56.30 -63.57 24.08
CA LEU A 4 55.01 -62.88 24.12
C LEU A 4 55.13 -61.54 23.36
N LEU A 5 54.20 -61.28 22.45
CA LEU A 5 53.97 -59.97 21.79
C LEU A 5 52.86 -59.20 22.58
N PRO A 6 53.01 -57.93 22.91
CA PRO A 6 51.94 -57.17 23.52
C PRO A 6 50.99 -56.65 22.47
N LEU A 7 49.69 -56.88 22.70
CA LEU A 7 48.57 -56.39 21.88
C LEU A 7 48.29 -54.92 22.28
N LEU A 8 48.52 -54.00 21.34
CA LEU A 8 48.26 -52.57 21.56
C LEU A 8 46.80 -52.29 21.16
N THR A 9 45.93 -52.05 22.12
CA THR A 9 44.52 -51.67 21.89
C THR A 9 44.46 -50.18 21.62
N LEU A 10 44.08 -49.82 20.39
CA LEU A 10 43.84 -48.45 19.93
C LEU A 10 42.38 -48.09 20.24
N THR A 11 42.15 -47.29 21.26
CA THR A 11 40.82 -46.70 21.59
C THR A 11 40.56 -45.54 20.66
N LEU A 12 39.64 -45.70 19.67
CA LEU A 12 39.06 -44.57 18.92
C LEU A 12 38.08 -43.81 19.82
N ALA A 13 38.44 -42.62 20.20
CA ALA A 13 37.50 -41.65 20.80
C ALA A 13 36.64 -41.03 19.69
N SER A 14 35.40 -41.48 19.61
CA SER A 14 34.38 -40.85 18.74
C SER A 14 33.94 -39.55 19.36
N SER A 15 34.41 -38.41 18.83
CA SER A 15 33.90 -37.08 19.16
C SER A 15 32.54 -36.89 18.48
N SER A 16 31.48 -37.04 19.23
CA SER A 16 30.14 -36.63 18.79
C SER A 16 30.12 -35.12 18.67
N VAL A 17 30.18 -34.59 17.45
CA VAL A 17 29.83 -33.20 17.16
C VAL A 17 28.33 -33.10 17.32
N PHE A 18 27.85 -32.57 18.44
CA PHE A 18 26.49 -32.13 18.57
C PHE A 18 26.34 -30.89 17.66
N ALA A 19 25.75 -31.08 16.47
CA ALA A 19 25.15 -29.99 15.73
C ALA A 19 24.04 -29.43 16.63
N THR A 20 24.23 -28.24 17.17
CA THR A 20 23.13 -27.48 17.76
C THR A 20 22.15 -27.20 16.62
N GLU A 21 21.05 -27.94 16.56
CA GLU A 21 19.88 -27.56 15.79
C GLU A 21 19.47 -26.18 16.34
N GLN A 22 19.76 -25.13 15.56
CA GLN A 22 19.25 -23.80 15.88
C GLN A 22 17.72 -23.92 15.77
N ASP A 23 17.00 -23.60 16.85
CA ASP A 23 15.54 -23.51 16.82
C ASP A 23 15.14 -22.63 15.62
N PRO A 24 14.19 -23.07 14.79
CA PRO A 24 13.80 -22.28 13.63
C PRO A 24 13.30 -20.91 14.09
N LYS A 25 13.89 -19.85 13.54
CA LYS A 25 13.48 -18.47 13.84
C LYS A 25 11.98 -18.30 13.61
N ALA A 26 11.32 -17.59 14.51
CA ALA A 26 9.91 -17.26 14.37
C ALA A 26 9.65 -16.48 13.06
N THR A 27 8.53 -16.75 12.41
CA THR A 27 8.16 -16.07 11.14
C THR A 27 6.96 -15.17 11.37
N LEU A 28 7.14 -13.86 11.20
CA LEU A 28 6.05 -12.88 11.16
C LEU A 28 5.47 -12.82 9.75
N THR A 29 4.16 -13.02 9.61
CA THR A 29 3.48 -12.96 8.32
C THR A 29 2.71 -11.66 8.16
N VAL A 30 3.06 -10.89 7.14
CA VAL A 30 2.44 -9.60 6.79
C VAL A 30 1.69 -9.75 5.47
N TYR A 31 0.38 -9.52 5.48
CA TYR A 31 -0.40 -9.38 4.26
C TYR A 31 -0.27 -7.96 3.76
N THR A 32 0.21 -7.81 2.53
CA THR A 32 0.43 -6.50 1.90
C THR A 32 0.07 -6.55 0.41
N TYR A 33 0.23 -5.46 -0.29
CA TYR A 33 -0.08 -5.36 -1.72
C TYR A 33 1.15 -5.63 -2.60
N SER A 34 0.90 -5.97 -3.87
CA SER A 34 1.92 -6.47 -4.78
C SER A 34 3.04 -5.47 -5.04
N SER A 35 2.75 -4.18 -5.20
CA SER A 35 3.79 -3.15 -5.41
C SER A 35 4.69 -2.97 -4.18
N PHE A 36 4.14 -3.07 -2.96
CA PHE A 36 4.94 -3.00 -1.74
C PHE A 36 5.94 -4.16 -1.62
N ALA A 37 5.48 -5.38 -1.93
CA ALA A 37 6.27 -6.61 -1.78
C ALA A 37 7.19 -6.92 -2.97
N SER A 38 7.08 -6.20 -4.08
CA SER A 38 7.90 -6.42 -5.28
C SER A 38 9.37 -6.07 -5.04
N ASP A 39 10.26 -6.59 -5.91
CA ASP A 39 11.70 -6.33 -5.82
C ASP A 39 12.07 -4.83 -5.94
N TRP A 40 11.23 -4.05 -6.61
CA TRP A 40 11.38 -2.60 -6.79
C TRP A 40 10.62 -1.77 -5.75
N GLY A 41 9.78 -2.41 -4.93
CA GLY A 41 9.04 -1.78 -3.84
C GLY A 41 9.85 -1.67 -2.55
N PRO A 42 9.28 -1.10 -1.48
CA PRO A 42 9.98 -0.91 -0.21
C PRO A 42 10.14 -2.22 0.59
N GLY A 43 9.35 -3.25 0.28
CA GLY A 43 9.29 -4.50 1.04
C GLY A 43 10.63 -5.19 1.29
N PRO A 44 11.50 -5.39 0.27
CA PRO A 44 12.81 -6.03 0.47
C PRO A 44 13.73 -5.29 1.45
N ALA A 45 13.79 -3.95 1.38
CA ALA A 45 14.58 -3.14 2.29
C ALA A 45 14.02 -3.18 3.73
N ILE A 46 12.70 -3.05 3.87
CA ILE A 46 11.98 -3.15 5.15
C ILE A 46 12.18 -4.53 5.77
N LYS A 47 12.07 -5.60 4.97
CA LYS A 47 12.34 -6.98 5.42
C LYS A 47 13.74 -7.09 5.99
N THR A 48 14.75 -6.64 5.26
CA THR A 48 16.15 -6.69 5.69
C THR A 48 16.36 -5.92 7.00
N ALA A 49 15.81 -4.71 7.11
CA ALA A 49 15.95 -3.88 8.30
C ALA A 49 15.24 -4.52 9.51
N PHE A 50 14.02 -4.99 9.36
CA PHE A 50 13.28 -5.60 10.46
C PHE A 50 13.89 -6.93 10.92
N GLU A 51 14.31 -7.81 10.01
CA GLU A 51 14.96 -9.09 10.34
C GLU A 51 16.29 -8.91 11.10
N ALA A 52 16.97 -7.80 10.86
CA ALA A 52 18.18 -7.45 11.61
C ALA A 52 17.89 -7.05 13.07
N GLU A 53 16.71 -6.49 13.35
CA GLU A 53 16.30 -6.06 14.68
C GLU A 53 15.59 -7.14 15.49
N CYS A 54 14.81 -8.03 14.83
CA CYS A 54 13.91 -8.96 15.53
C CYS A 54 14.49 -10.35 15.75
N ASP A 55 15.60 -10.71 15.14
CA ASP A 55 16.11 -12.10 15.05
C ASP A 55 15.02 -13.10 14.58
N CYS A 56 14.24 -12.71 13.61
CA CYS A 56 13.09 -13.42 13.07
C CYS A 56 13.13 -13.51 11.53
N HIS A 57 12.11 -14.13 10.93
CA HIS A 57 11.84 -14.05 9.50
C HIS A 57 10.59 -13.21 9.25
N LEU A 58 10.66 -12.30 8.28
CA LEU A 58 9.51 -11.54 7.78
C LEU A 58 9.02 -12.17 6.47
N ASN A 59 7.78 -12.65 6.48
CA ASN A 59 7.11 -13.20 5.31
C ASN A 59 6.10 -12.20 4.77
N LEU A 60 6.39 -11.57 3.63
CA LEU A 60 5.47 -10.67 2.93
C LEU A 60 4.59 -11.46 1.97
N VAL A 61 3.29 -11.49 2.22
CA VAL A 61 2.30 -12.15 1.36
C VAL A 61 1.61 -11.10 0.52
N ALA A 62 1.98 -11.04 -0.75
CA ALA A 62 1.46 -10.08 -1.71
C ALA A 62 0.03 -10.43 -2.17
N LEU A 63 -0.86 -9.45 -2.17
CA LEU A 63 -2.20 -9.47 -2.73
C LEU A 63 -2.31 -8.45 -3.87
N ASP A 64 -3.39 -8.46 -4.62
CA ASP A 64 -3.54 -7.54 -5.76
C ASP A 64 -3.38 -6.08 -5.33
N ASP A 65 -4.10 -5.67 -4.24
CA ASP A 65 -4.08 -4.30 -3.71
C ASP A 65 -4.72 -4.27 -2.30
N GLY A 66 -4.82 -3.08 -1.67
CA GLY A 66 -5.21 -2.91 -0.26
C GLY A 66 -6.60 -3.44 0.09
N VAL A 67 -7.62 -3.23 -0.76
CA VAL A 67 -8.96 -3.77 -0.50
C VAL A 67 -8.97 -5.30 -0.55
N SER A 68 -8.13 -5.91 -1.40
CA SER A 68 -7.96 -7.36 -1.46
C SER A 68 -7.41 -7.94 -0.15
N ILE A 69 -6.57 -7.19 0.58
CA ILE A 69 -6.08 -7.56 1.92
C ILE A 69 -7.25 -7.72 2.89
N LEU A 70 -8.13 -6.72 2.96
CA LEU A 70 -9.31 -6.76 3.83
C LEU A 70 -10.28 -7.88 3.44
N ASN A 71 -10.51 -8.09 2.14
CA ASN A 71 -11.36 -9.15 1.65
C ASN A 71 -10.83 -10.53 2.05
N ARG A 72 -9.53 -10.75 1.91
CA ARG A 72 -8.88 -12.01 2.27
C ARG A 72 -9.00 -12.30 3.76
N VAL A 73 -8.64 -11.34 4.62
CA VAL A 73 -8.72 -11.56 6.07
C VAL A 73 -10.15 -11.77 6.56
N ARG A 74 -11.14 -11.17 5.92
CA ARG A 74 -12.57 -11.43 6.19
C ARG A 74 -12.97 -12.86 5.86
N LEU A 75 -12.49 -13.40 4.73
CA LEU A 75 -12.78 -14.79 4.32
C LEU A 75 -12.11 -15.79 5.26
N GLU A 76 -10.88 -15.52 5.67
CA GLU A 76 -10.13 -16.37 6.59
C GLU A 76 -10.65 -16.31 8.04
N GLY A 77 -11.16 -15.14 8.44
CA GLY A 77 -11.67 -14.90 9.80
C GLY A 77 -10.61 -15.19 10.86
N ASN A 78 -10.99 -15.91 11.91
CA ASN A 78 -10.06 -16.30 12.99
C ASN A 78 -8.97 -17.31 12.57
N ASN A 79 -9.06 -17.86 11.36
CA ASN A 79 -8.07 -18.80 10.80
C ASN A 79 -7.03 -18.10 9.93
N SER A 80 -7.05 -16.76 9.86
CA SER A 80 -6.06 -16.00 9.09
C SER A 80 -4.65 -16.36 9.54
N LYS A 81 -3.74 -16.40 8.56
CA LYS A 81 -2.31 -16.65 8.78
C LYS A 81 -1.51 -15.36 8.92
N ALA A 82 -2.16 -14.23 8.73
CA ALA A 82 -1.51 -12.94 8.91
C ALA A 82 -1.33 -12.61 10.39
N ASP A 83 -0.19 -12.05 10.71
CA ASP A 83 0.06 -11.34 11.97
C ASP A 83 -0.30 -9.85 11.82
N ILE A 84 0.02 -9.28 10.66
CA ILE A 84 -0.12 -7.87 10.32
C ILE A 84 -0.85 -7.72 8.98
N LEU A 85 -1.68 -6.70 8.88
CA LEU A 85 -2.22 -6.14 7.64
C LEU A 85 -1.50 -4.82 7.37
N LEU A 86 -0.87 -4.67 6.22
CA LEU A 86 -0.12 -3.50 5.80
C LEU A 86 -0.59 -3.06 4.40
N GLY A 87 -1.22 -1.90 4.28
CA GLY A 87 -1.73 -1.40 3.01
C GLY A 87 -3.25 -1.27 2.94
N LEU A 88 -3.94 -1.26 4.08
CA LEU A 88 -5.26 -0.65 4.17
C LEU A 88 -5.10 0.87 4.15
N ASP A 89 -6.20 1.60 4.01
CA ASP A 89 -6.17 3.06 4.08
C ASP A 89 -7.18 3.63 5.08
N ASN A 90 -7.08 4.95 5.32
CA ASN A 90 -7.98 5.69 6.20
C ASN A 90 -9.47 5.49 5.86
N ASN A 91 -9.81 5.19 4.61
CA ASN A 91 -11.20 4.98 4.17
C ASN A 91 -11.72 3.58 4.54
N LEU A 92 -10.84 2.61 4.81
CA LEU A 92 -11.19 1.24 5.16
C LEU A 92 -11.18 0.94 6.67
N ILE A 93 -10.67 1.85 7.52
CA ILE A 93 -10.47 1.59 8.95
C ILE A 93 -11.74 1.16 9.66
N GLU A 94 -12.85 1.85 9.46
CA GLU A 94 -14.12 1.51 10.13
C GLU A 94 -14.72 0.19 9.61
N GLU A 95 -14.56 -0.09 8.33
CA GLU A 95 -14.97 -1.36 7.74
C GLU A 95 -14.11 -2.52 8.26
N ALA A 96 -12.81 -2.31 8.43
CA ALA A 96 -11.89 -3.30 8.97
C ALA A 96 -12.15 -3.54 10.48
N LYS A 97 -12.40 -2.49 11.28
CA LYS A 97 -12.78 -2.62 12.70
C LYS A 97 -14.05 -3.47 12.90
N LYS A 98 -15.05 -3.34 12.01
CA LYS A 98 -16.29 -4.14 12.05
C LYS A 98 -16.04 -5.65 11.92
N THR A 99 -14.90 -6.09 11.41
CA THR A 99 -14.56 -7.53 11.37
C THR A 99 -14.37 -8.13 12.76
N GLY A 100 -14.01 -7.31 13.74
CA GLY A 100 -13.65 -7.75 15.09
C GLY A 100 -12.32 -8.47 15.20
N LEU A 101 -11.54 -8.59 14.09
CA LEU A 101 -10.31 -9.38 14.01
C LEU A 101 -9.06 -8.61 14.44
N LEU A 102 -9.13 -7.27 14.53
CA LEU A 102 -7.97 -6.42 14.78
C LEU A 102 -7.78 -6.14 16.27
N ALA A 103 -6.51 -6.02 16.69
CA ALA A 103 -6.11 -5.64 18.05
C ALA A 103 -5.67 -4.17 18.11
N GLN A 104 -5.80 -3.57 19.29
CA GLN A 104 -5.23 -2.25 19.54
C GLN A 104 -3.70 -2.33 19.59
N HIS A 105 -3.04 -1.29 19.09
CA HIS A 105 -1.60 -1.11 19.22
C HIS A 105 -1.24 -0.26 20.46
N LYS A 106 0.06 -0.22 20.78
CA LYS A 106 0.62 0.62 21.84
C LYS A 106 1.73 1.55 21.31
N VAL A 107 1.80 1.70 19.99
CA VAL A 107 2.82 2.51 19.31
C VAL A 107 2.72 3.94 19.78
N ASP A 108 3.86 4.55 20.09
CA ASP A 108 3.95 5.98 20.32
C ASP A 108 3.84 6.74 18.98
N THR A 109 2.66 7.27 18.72
CA THR A 109 2.36 8.04 17.51
C THR A 109 2.67 9.54 17.65
N SER A 110 3.34 9.98 18.71
CA SER A 110 3.69 11.40 18.93
C SER A 110 4.60 11.98 17.84
N LYS A 111 5.35 11.12 17.15
CA LYS A 111 6.23 11.48 16.03
C LYS A 111 5.53 11.46 14.66
N VAL A 112 4.29 11.00 14.61
CA VAL A 112 3.52 10.96 13.37
C VAL A 112 3.06 12.36 13.01
N THR A 113 3.38 12.80 11.80
CA THR A 113 2.99 14.07 11.23
C THR A 113 2.15 13.83 9.98
N LEU A 114 0.87 14.14 10.07
CA LEU A 114 -0.09 14.11 8.97
C LEU A 114 -0.79 15.46 8.87
N PRO A 115 -1.20 15.90 7.66
CA PRO A 115 -1.88 17.19 7.49
C PRO A 115 -3.10 17.36 8.41
N ASN A 116 -3.88 16.30 8.63
CA ASN A 116 -5.09 16.32 9.47
C ASN A 116 -4.88 15.68 10.85
N GLY A 117 -3.61 15.37 11.23
CA GLY A 117 -3.29 14.62 12.44
C GLY A 117 -3.70 13.14 12.36
N TRP A 118 -3.42 12.40 13.43
CA TRP A 118 -3.81 10.99 13.55
C TRP A 118 -4.18 10.65 14.99
N ASN A 119 -5.31 9.98 15.16
CA ASN A 119 -5.78 9.56 16.49
C ASN A 119 -6.59 8.26 16.37
N ASP A 120 -5.91 7.15 16.07
CA ASP A 120 -6.51 5.83 16.02
C ASP A 120 -5.68 4.85 16.85
N THR A 121 -6.33 3.99 17.64
CA THR A 121 -5.67 3.04 18.54
C THR A 121 -5.53 1.64 17.96
N THR A 122 -6.08 1.41 16.78
CA THR A 122 -6.03 0.12 16.07
C THR A 122 -5.06 0.17 14.89
N PHE A 123 -4.99 1.30 14.21
CA PHE A 123 -4.19 1.50 13.02
C PHE A 123 -3.04 2.45 13.24
N VAL A 124 -1.87 2.10 12.70
CA VAL A 124 -0.68 2.96 12.64
C VAL A 124 -0.51 3.41 11.20
N PRO A 125 -0.50 4.73 10.91
CA PRO A 125 -0.23 5.22 9.58
C PRO A 125 1.25 5.08 9.24
N TYR A 126 1.58 4.89 7.95
CA TYR A 126 2.98 4.77 7.55
C TYR A 126 3.37 5.67 6.38
N ASP A 127 2.44 6.04 5.53
CA ASP A 127 2.64 7.04 4.49
C ASP A 127 1.30 7.68 4.10
N TYR A 128 1.38 8.71 3.25
CA TYR A 128 0.19 9.37 2.68
C TYR A 128 0.49 9.98 1.32
N GLY A 129 -0.57 10.27 0.60
CA GLY A 129 -0.51 10.98 -0.67
C GLY A 129 -1.91 11.41 -1.13
N TYR A 130 -1.98 11.93 -2.35
CA TYR A 130 -3.23 12.42 -2.94
C TYR A 130 -3.40 11.75 -4.29
N PHE A 131 -4.59 11.23 -4.58
CA PHE A 131 -4.86 10.64 -5.88
C PHE A 131 -4.79 11.69 -6.97
N ALA A 132 -4.21 11.31 -8.11
CA ALA A 132 -4.12 12.14 -9.29
C ALA A 132 -4.11 11.27 -10.55
N PHE A 133 -4.55 11.82 -11.66
CA PHE A 133 -4.31 11.23 -12.96
C PHE A 133 -2.93 11.67 -13.47
N VAL A 134 -2.06 10.70 -13.74
CA VAL A 134 -0.71 10.91 -14.29
C VAL A 134 -0.76 10.78 -15.80
N TYR A 135 -0.02 11.62 -16.49
CA TYR A 135 0.10 11.65 -17.95
C TYR A 135 1.53 11.90 -18.41
N ASP A 136 1.82 11.58 -19.66
CA ASP A 136 3.07 11.92 -20.35
C ASP A 136 2.90 13.26 -21.10
N ASN A 137 3.58 14.32 -20.66
CA ASN A 137 3.48 15.66 -21.24
C ASN A 137 4.11 15.78 -22.62
N THR A 138 4.85 14.78 -23.07
CA THR A 138 5.34 14.73 -24.45
C THR A 138 4.23 14.33 -25.44
N LYS A 139 3.24 13.60 -24.96
CA LYS A 139 2.09 13.07 -25.72
C LYS A 139 0.84 13.92 -25.52
N LEU A 140 0.43 14.14 -24.27
CA LEU A 140 -0.76 14.93 -23.94
C LEU A 140 -0.38 16.37 -23.59
N LYS A 141 -0.63 17.32 -24.55
CA LYS A 141 -0.24 18.74 -24.39
C LYS A 141 -1.25 19.57 -23.60
N ASN A 142 -2.51 19.18 -23.63
CA ASN A 142 -3.61 19.86 -22.97
C ASN A 142 -4.28 18.91 -21.96
N PRO A 143 -3.64 18.63 -20.79
CA PRO A 143 -4.27 17.80 -19.77
C PRO A 143 -5.52 18.49 -19.19
N PRO A 144 -6.52 17.73 -18.74
CA PRO A 144 -7.68 18.29 -18.04
C PRO A 144 -7.23 18.96 -16.75
N LYS A 145 -7.88 20.06 -16.39
CA LYS A 145 -7.60 20.87 -15.20
C LYS A 145 -8.58 20.64 -14.05
N SER A 146 -9.50 19.72 -14.25
CA SER A 146 -10.50 19.34 -13.26
C SER A 146 -10.97 17.91 -13.50
N LEU A 147 -11.50 17.27 -12.46
CA LEU A 147 -12.13 15.96 -12.60
C LEU A 147 -13.36 16.05 -13.51
N LYS A 148 -14.08 17.17 -13.45
CA LYS A 148 -15.22 17.43 -14.35
C LYS A 148 -14.80 17.50 -15.80
N GLU A 149 -13.75 18.26 -16.11
CA GLU A 149 -13.20 18.33 -17.46
C GLU A 149 -12.73 16.95 -17.95
N LEU A 150 -12.03 16.15 -17.10
CA LEU A 150 -11.66 14.79 -17.46
C LEU A 150 -12.88 13.94 -17.82
N VAL A 151 -13.94 14.02 -17.04
CA VAL A 151 -15.18 13.25 -17.28
C VAL A 151 -15.90 13.69 -18.56
N GLU A 152 -15.95 14.99 -18.85
CA GLU A 152 -16.66 15.57 -19.99
C GLU A 152 -15.93 15.36 -21.33
N ARG A 153 -14.60 15.34 -21.35
CA ARG A 153 -13.81 15.16 -22.57
C ARG A 153 -13.99 13.76 -23.16
N ASP A 154 -14.02 13.66 -24.46
CA ASP A 154 -14.15 12.41 -25.24
C ASP A 154 -12.89 12.07 -26.06
N ASP A 155 -11.88 12.94 -26.04
CA ASP A 155 -10.61 12.83 -26.76
C ASP A 155 -9.47 12.20 -25.94
N LEU A 156 -9.77 11.65 -24.77
CA LEU A 156 -8.82 11.03 -23.84
C LEU A 156 -9.17 9.58 -23.57
N SER A 157 -8.14 8.80 -23.28
CA SER A 157 -8.25 7.43 -22.76
C SER A 157 -7.63 7.32 -21.38
N ILE A 158 -8.24 6.55 -20.48
CA ILE A 158 -7.81 6.41 -19.11
C ILE A 158 -7.73 4.97 -18.64
N LEU A 159 -6.90 4.76 -17.62
CA LEU A 159 -6.81 3.55 -16.82
C LEU A 159 -7.07 3.90 -15.34
N TYR A 160 -7.83 3.06 -14.67
CA TYR A 160 -8.00 3.14 -13.21
C TYR A 160 -8.26 1.75 -12.61
N GLN A 161 -8.30 1.64 -11.31
CA GLN A 161 -8.38 0.39 -10.58
C GLN A 161 -9.81 0.12 -10.08
N ASP A 162 -10.13 -1.16 -9.89
CA ASP A 162 -11.43 -1.62 -9.38
C ASP A 162 -11.61 -1.27 -7.89
N PRO A 163 -12.64 -0.51 -7.50
CA PRO A 163 -12.88 -0.15 -6.10
C PRO A 163 -13.23 -1.34 -5.19
N ARG A 164 -13.44 -2.53 -5.77
CA ARG A 164 -13.72 -3.77 -5.01
C ARG A 164 -12.45 -4.48 -4.56
N THR A 165 -11.31 -4.17 -5.16
CA THR A 165 -10.02 -4.84 -4.92
C THR A 165 -8.89 -3.88 -4.56
N SER A 166 -8.98 -2.61 -4.98
CA SER A 166 -7.91 -1.61 -4.92
C SER A 166 -8.30 -0.41 -4.05
N THR A 167 -7.37 0.05 -3.21
CA THR A 167 -7.50 1.32 -2.46
C THR A 167 -7.49 2.54 -3.37
N PRO A 168 -6.60 2.67 -4.40
CA PRO A 168 -6.74 3.73 -5.41
C PRO A 168 -8.08 3.72 -6.14
N GLY A 169 -8.57 2.54 -6.53
CA GLY A 169 -9.89 2.43 -7.16
C GLY A 169 -11.02 2.91 -6.25
N GLN A 170 -10.96 2.55 -4.98
CA GLN A 170 -11.87 3.09 -3.96
C GLN A 170 -11.69 4.61 -3.82
N GLY A 171 -10.45 5.10 -3.83
CA GLY A 171 -10.14 6.52 -3.76
C GLY A 171 -10.77 7.31 -4.90
N LEU A 172 -10.72 6.82 -6.14
CA LEU A 172 -11.42 7.45 -7.26
C LEU A 172 -12.93 7.45 -7.05
N MET A 173 -13.50 6.35 -6.54
CA MET A 173 -14.93 6.30 -6.24
C MET A 173 -15.34 7.39 -5.23
N LEU A 174 -14.54 7.57 -4.18
CA LEU A 174 -14.77 8.61 -3.18
C LEU A 174 -14.55 10.02 -3.76
N TRP A 175 -13.53 10.20 -4.58
CA TRP A 175 -13.27 11.46 -5.27
C TRP A 175 -14.44 11.85 -6.20
N MET A 176 -14.94 10.90 -6.98
CA MET A 176 -16.15 11.10 -7.82
C MET A 176 -17.37 11.49 -6.96
N LYS A 177 -17.57 10.82 -5.82
CA LYS A 177 -18.66 11.17 -4.89
C LYS A 177 -18.47 12.56 -4.27
N SER A 178 -17.25 12.95 -3.94
CA SER A 178 -16.94 14.29 -3.39
C SER A 178 -17.25 15.41 -4.39
N VAL A 179 -16.97 15.19 -5.67
CA VAL A 179 -17.14 16.22 -6.71
C VAL A 179 -18.55 16.23 -7.30
N TYR A 180 -19.18 15.07 -7.46
CA TYR A 180 -20.46 14.95 -8.19
C TYR A 180 -21.67 14.66 -7.29
N GLY A 181 -21.47 14.25 -6.04
CA GLY A 181 -22.57 13.92 -5.13
C GLY A 181 -23.54 12.90 -5.76
N ASP A 182 -24.80 13.27 -5.85
CA ASP A 182 -25.86 12.42 -6.45
C ASP A 182 -25.75 12.27 -7.97
N GLN A 183 -24.93 13.09 -8.64
CA GLN A 183 -24.70 12.99 -10.08
C GLN A 183 -23.54 12.03 -10.42
N ALA A 184 -22.93 11.37 -9.45
CA ALA A 184 -21.78 10.48 -9.67
C ALA A 184 -22.10 9.33 -10.64
N ALA A 185 -23.32 8.78 -10.63
CA ALA A 185 -23.71 7.73 -11.57
C ALA A 185 -23.59 8.19 -13.05
N ASN A 186 -24.06 9.39 -13.37
CA ASN A 186 -23.94 9.94 -14.71
C ASN A 186 -22.49 10.22 -15.09
N ALA A 187 -21.69 10.72 -14.14
CA ALA A 187 -20.26 10.96 -14.34
C ALA A 187 -19.51 9.64 -14.62
N TRP A 188 -19.83 8.56 -13.93
CA TRP A 188 -19.28 7.24 -14.19
C TRP A 188 -19.61 6.71 -15.58
N GLN A 189 -20.84 6.90 -16.07
CA GLN A 189 -21.23 6.51 -17.43
C GLN A 189 -20.40 7.27 -18.50
N GLN A 190 -20.13 8.56 -18.27
CA GLN A 190 -19.27 9.33 -19.19
C GLN A 190 -17.81 8.85 -19.10
N LEU A 191 -17.30 8.63 -17.90
CA LEU A 191 -15.93 8.16 -17.69
C LEU A 191 -15.70 6.76 -18.31
N ALA A 192 -16.71 5.89 -18.25
CA ALA A 192 -16.65 4.54 -18.81
C ALA A 192 -16.38 4.54 -20.33
N LYS A 193 -16.88 5.53 -21.08
CA LYS A 193 -16.71 5.63 -22.54
C LYS A 193 -15.24 5.77 -22.96
N LYS A 194 -14.39 6.31 -22.10
CA LYS A 194 -12.96 6.54 -22.34
C LYS A 194 -12.06 5.62 -21.52
N THR A 195 -12.63 4.75 -20.71
CA THR A 195 -11.87 3.80 -19.88
C THR A 195 -11.40 2.62 -20.74
N VAL A 196 -10.09 2.48 -20.91
CA VAL A 196 -9.49 1.37 -21.65
C VAL A 196 -9.75 0.05 -20.91
N THR A 197 -9.47 0.05 -19.61
CA THR A 197 -9.80 -1.08 -18.72
C THR A 197 -9.77 -0.63 -17.26
N VAL A 198 -10.40 -1.45 -16.42
CA VAL A 198 -10.36 -1.34 -14.97
C VAL A 198 -9.53 -2.51 -14.43
N THR A 199 -8.38 -2.23 -13.82
CA THR A 199 -7.45 -3.25 -13.37
C THR A 199 -7.74 -3.67 -11.92
N LYS A 200 -7.22 -4.82 -11.49
CA LYS A 200 -7.39 -5.30 -10.11
C LYS A 200 -6.61 -4.48 -9.10
N GLY A 201 -5.44 -3.97 -9.50
CA GLY A 201 -4.54 -3.22 -8.64
C GLY A 201 -3.73 -2.18 -9.42
N TRP A 202 -3.03 -1.36 -8.65
CA TRP A 202 -2.27 -0.21 -9.16
C TRP A 202 -1.14 -0.60 -10.13
N SER A 203 -0.36 -1.64 -9.80
CA SER A 203 0.82 -2.05 -10.59
C SER A 203 0.47 -2.36 -12.05
N GLU A 204 -0.66 -3.03 -12.27
CA GLU A 204 -1.12 -3.39 -13.61
C GLU A 204 -1.48 -2.13 -14.41
N ALA A 205 -2.31 -1.24 -13.84
CA ALA A 205 -2.73 0.00 -14.51
C ALA A 205 -1.53 0.88 -14.87
N TYR A 206 -0.61 1.07 -13.93
CA TYR A 206 0.55 1.91 -14.15
C TYR A 206 1.50 1.32 -15.20
N SER A 207 1.69 0.00 -15.20
CA SER A 207 2.48 -0.70 -16.23
C SER A 207 1.87 -0.56 -17.62
N MET A 208 0.55 -0.64 -17.77
CA MET A 208 -0.16 -0.44 -19.03
C MET A 208 0.02 1.01 -19.52
N PHE A 209 -0.12 1.99 -18.64
CA PHE A 209 0.12 3.40 -18.97
C PHE A 209 1.54 3.64 -19.48
N LEU A 210 2.59 3.10 -18.81
CA LEU A 210 3.98 3.25 -19.24
C LEU A 210 4.24 2.61 -20.61
N LYS A 211 3.47 1.60 -21.01
CA LYS A 211 3.49 1.03 -22.37
C LYS A 211 2.74 1.89 -23.39
N GLY A 212 2.05 2.94 -22.94
CA GLY A 212 1.29 3.85 -23.81
C GLY A 212 -0.09 3.33 -24.19
N GLU A 213 -0.70 2.48 -23.37
CA GLU A 213 -2.04 1.92 -23.64
C GLU A 213 -3.19 2.90 -23.29
N ALA A 214 -2.88 3.99 -22.58
CA ALA A 214 -3.82 5.08 -22.32
C ALA A 214 -3.08 6.41 -22.17
N ASP A 215 -3.82 7.51 -22.31
CA ASP A 215 -3.29 8.87 -22.17
C ASP A 215 -3.03 9.23 -20.69
N MET A 216 -3.87 8.72 -19.79
CA MET A 216 -3.78 8.99 -18.36
C MET A 216 -4.05 7.74 -17.51
N VAL A 217 -3.46 7.70 -16.33
CA VAL A 217 -3.67 6.63 -15.34
C VAL A 217 -3.95 7.21 -13.97
N LEU A 218 -4.90 6.63 -13.24
CA LEU A 218 -5.09 6.93 -11.83
C LEU A 218 -3.89 6.46 -11.03
N SER A 219 -3.26 7.38 -10.31
CA SER A 219 -2.13 7.17 -9.43
C SER A 219 -2.11 8.26 -8.35
N TYR A 220 -0.96 8.87 -8.08
CA TYR A 220 -0.78 9.86 -7.01
C TYR A 220 -0.06 11.10 -7.51
N THR A 221 -0.25 12.22 -6.81
CA THR A 221 0.55 13.44 -7.05
C THR A 221 2.05 13.21 -6.85
N THR A 222 2.42 12.17 -6.10
CA THR A 222 3.81 11.77 -5.83
C THR A 222 4.41 10.86 -6.89
N SER A 223 3.62 10.25 -7.77
CA SER A 223 4.11 9.30 -8.79
C SER A 223 5.22 9.85 -9.69
N PRO A 224 5.24 11.13 -10.08
CA PRO A 224 6.34 11.68 -10.87
C PRO A 224 7.71 11.59 -10.18
N ALA A 225 7.78 11.53 -8.84
CA ALA A 225 9.04 11.44 -8.11
C ALA A 225 9.90 10.24 -8.52
N TYR A 226 9.26 9.08 -8.76
CA TYR A 226 9.96 7.90 -9.26
C TYR A 226 10.71 8.21 -10.57
N HIS A 227 10.01 8.78 -11.52
CA HIS A 227 10.58 9.09 -12.83
C HIS A 227 11.68 10.15 -12.74
N ILE A 228 11.48 11.19 -11.93
CA ILE A 228 12.46 12.25 -11.73
C ILE A 228 13.74 11.73 -11.07
N ILE A 229 13.60 10.98 -9.98
CA ILE A 229 14.71 10.57 -9.12
C ILE A 229 15.41 9.31 -9.65
N ALA A 230 14.65 8.26 -9.99
CA ALA A 230 15.20 6.97 -10.37
C ALA A 230 15.51 6.86 -11.87
N GLU A 231 14.70 7.51 -12.73
CA GLU A 231 14.85 7.41 -14.19
C GLU A 231 15.41 8.68 -14.84
N GLN A 232 15.53 9.80 -14.10
CA GLN A 232 15.93 11.13 -14.62
C GLN A 232 15.02 11.61 -15.77
N LYS A 233 13.73 11.31 -15.68
CA LYS A 233 12.68 11.67 -16.65
C LYS A 233 11.69 12.65 -16.03
N ASN A 234 11.42 13.76 -16.74
CA ASN A 234 10.50 14.82 -16.26
C ASN A 234 9.20 14.90 -17.08
N GLN A 235 8.93 13.90 -17.92
CA GLN A 235 7.75 13.91 -18.80
C GLN A 235 6.46 13.42 -18.13
N TYR A 236 6.57 12.64 -17.06
CA TYR A 236 5.42 12.15 -16.35
C TYR A 236 4.98 13.15 -15.28
N ILE A 237 3.75 13.62 -15.39
CA ILE A 237 3.22 14.70 -14.56
C ILE A 237 1.88 14.27 -13.98
N ALA A 238 1.62 14.63 -12.73
CA ALA A 238 0.31 14.51 -12.12
C ALA A 238 -0.54 15.72 -12.49
N ALA A 239 -1.72 15.52 -13.10
CA ALA A 239 -2.64 16.58 -13.42
C ALA A 239 -3.15 17.24 -12.13
N ASP A 240 -3.13 18.56 -12.09
CA ASP A 240 -3.63 19.36 -10.97
C ASP A 240 -5.09 19.73 -11.20
N PHE A 241 -5.99 19.21 -10.37
CA PHE A 241 -7.43 19.39 -10.52
C PHE A 241 -7.98 20.45 -9.56
N SER A 242 -8.69 21.41 -10.11
CA SER A 242 -9.20 22.57 -9.41
C SER A 242 -10.19 22.26 -8.29
N GLU A 243 -10.87 21.13 -8.32
CA GLU A 243 -11.76 20.68 -7.22
C GLU A 243 -11.00 20.18 -6.01
N GLY A 244 -9.68 20.02 -6.12
CA GLY A 244 -8.83 19.37 -5.14
C GLY A 244 -8.62 17.89 -5.41
N HIS A 245 -7.79 17.27 -4.59
CA HIS A 245 -7.41 15.86 -4.71
C HIS A 245 -7.82 15.08 -3.46
N TYR A 246 -8.29 13.86 -3.67
CA TYR A 246 -8.69 13.01 -2.54
C TYR A 246 -7.45 12.45 -1.83
N MET A 247 -7.37 12.64 -0.53
CA MET A 247 -6.25 12.20 0.30
C MET A 247 -6.38 10.73 0.68
N GLN A 248 -5.27 10.01 0.63
CA GLN A 248 -5.11 8.67 1.17
C GLN A 248 -4.03 8.69 2.26
N VAL A 249 -4.31 8.01 3.37
CA VAL A 249 -3.31 7.66 4.39
C VAL A 249 -3.26 6.14 4.46
N GLU A 250 -2.12 5.55 4.14
CA GLU A 250 -1.94 4.11 4.25
C GLU A 250 -1.65 3.70 5.69
N VAL A 251 -2.22 2.58 6.10
CA VAL A 251 -2.20 2.15 7.49
C VAL A 251 -1.90 0.66 7.65
N ALA A 252 -1.32 0.34 8.80
CA ALA A 252 -1.12 -1.03 9.24
C ALA A 252 -1.93 -1.34 10.50
N ALA A 253 -2.29 -2.61 10.67
CA ALA A 253 -2.94 -3.12 11.87
C ALA A 253 -2.49 -4.55 12.17
N LYS A 254 -2.48 -4.92 13.46
CA LYS A 254 -2.19 -6.30 13.89
C LYS A 254 -3.46 -7.10 14.14
N LEU A 255 -3.40 -8.40 13.90
CA LEU A 255 -4.50 -9.31 14.18
C LEU A 255 -4.52 -9.72 15.66
N LYS A 256 -5.74 -9.91 16.24
CA LYS A 256 -5.91 -10.38 17.61
C LYS A 256 -5.38 -11.79 17.83
N ASN A 257 -5.53 -12.64 16.82
CA ASN A 257 -5.18 -14.06 16.87
C ASN A 257 -3.80 -14.32 16.24
N SER A 258 -2.93 -13.31 16.17
CA SER A 258 -1.55 -13.51 15.75
C SER A 258 -0.89 -14.60 16.60
N PRO A 259 -0.26 -15.62 15.99
CA PRO A 259 0.52 -16.60 16.72
C PRO A 259 1.80 -16.02 17.35
N HIS A 260 2.22 -14.82 16.90
CA HIS A 260 3.44 -14.13 17.33
C HIS A 260 3.15 -12.72 17.86
N PRO A 261 2.30 -12.55 18.92
CA PRO A 261 1.80 -11.23 19.30
C PRO A 261 2.89 -10.24 19.71
N LYS A 262 4.00 -10.70 20.32
CA LYS A 262 5.14 -9.85 20.69
C LYS A 262 5.88 -9.35 19.44
N LEU A 263 6.05 -10.22 18.46
CA LEU A 263 6.71 -9.88 17.20
C LEU A 263 5.84 -8.93 16.36
N ALA A 264 4.52 -9.14 16.41
CA ALA A 264 3.56 -8.22 15.79
C ALA A 264 3.61 -6.83 16.47
N ASP A 265 3.70 -6.75 17.79
CA ASP A 265 3.88 -5.47 18.50
C ASP A 265 5.19 -4.80 18.09
N GLN A 266 6.29 -5.54 18.02
CA GLN A 266 7.59 -5.02 17.57
C GLN A 266 7.55 -4.49 16.14
N PHE A 267 6.85 -5.18 15.22
CA PHE A 267 6.67 -4.68 13.86
C PHE A 267 5.82 -3.41 13.80
N MET A 268 4.76 -3.32 14.63
CA MET A 268 3.95 -2.10 14.70
C MET A 268 4.77 -0.91 15.21
N ASP A 269 5.66 -1.09 16.20
CA ASP A 269 6.59 -0.05 16.66
C ASP A 269 7.63 0.31 15.58
N PHE A 270 8.10 -0.69 14.82
CA PHE A 270 9.05 -0.50 13.74
C PHE A 270 8.50 0.38 12.60
N ILE A 271 7.18 0.37 12.35
CA ILE A 271 6.52 1.18 11.29
C ILE A 271 6.84 2.68 11.42
N VAL A 272 6.96 3.21 12.61
CA VAL A 272 7.26 4.64 12.83
C VAL A 272 8.75 4.90 13.07
N SER A 273 9.61 3.89 12.92
CA SER A 273 11.07 3.99 13.03
C SER A 273 11.71 4.50 11.74
N ASP A 274 12.96 4.96 11.84
CA ASP A 274 13.75 5.35 10.67
C ASP A 274 13.99 4.17 9.72
N GLY A 275 14.12 2.94 10.24
CA GLY A 275 14.30 1.72 9.45
C GLY A 275 13.16 1.46 8.46
N PHE A 276 11.94 1.83 8.83
CA PHE A 276 10.77 1.73 7.96
C PHE A 276 10.56 3.03 7.14
N GLN A 277 10.51 4.18 7.83
CA GLN A 277 10.08 5.45 7.25
C GLN A 277 11.03 6.00 6.17
N SER A 278 12.34 5.72 6.26
CA SER A 278 13.31 6.11 5.23
C SER A 278 13.05 5.45 3.86
N ASN A 279 12.26 4.37 3.84
CA ASN A 279 11.91 3.67 2.60
C ASN A 279 10.63 4.19 1.93
N MET A 280 9.88 5.11 2.56
CA MET A 280 8.59 5.55 2.00
C MET A 280 8.77 6.48 0.79
N ALA A 281 9.63 7.48 0.89
CA ALA A 281 9.81 8.45 -0.18
C ALA A 281 10.45 7.87 -1.46
N THR A 282 11.35 6.88 -1.35
CA THR A 282 12.09 6.32 -2.49
C THR A 282 11.79 4.86 -2.80
N GLY A 283 11.03 4.17 -1.96
CA GLY A 283 10.58 2.79 -2.18
C GLY A 283 9.10 2.72 -2.49
N ASN A 284 8.25 3.39 -1.69
CA ASN A 284 6.82 3.45 -1.92
C ASN A 284 6.37 4.69 -2.72
N TRP A 285 7.26 5.68 -2.87
CA TRP A 285 7.02 6.92 -3.61
C TRP A 285 5.82 7.72 -3.04
N MET A 286 5.69 7.70 -1.71
CA MET A 286 4.67 8.39 -0.94
C MET A 286 5.33 9.29 0.11
N TYR A 287 4.59 10.23 0.68
CA TYR A 287 5.07 11.05 1.78
C TYR A 287 5.17 10.22 3.06
N PRO A 288 6.34 10.12 3.72
CA PRO A 288 6.46 9.46 5.02
C PRO A 288 5.65 10.20 6.10
N VAL A 289 5.18 9.48 7.11
CA VAL A 289 4.44 10.07 8.24
C VAL A 289 5.34 10.48 9.40
N ALA A 290 6.58 10.01 9.47
CA ALA A 290 7.58 10.51 10.40
C ALA A 290 8.49 11.54 9.71
N ASN A 291 9.15 12.36 10.53
CA ASN A 291 10.02 13.43 10.01
C ASN A 291 11.24 12.87 9.29
N GLN A 292 11.14 12.73 7.98
CA GLN A 292 12.20 12.32 7.07
C GLN A 292 12.55 13.44 6.10
N GLN A 293 13.83 13.58 5.77
CA GLN A 293 14.23 14.49 4.71
C GLN A 293 13.79 13.92 3.36
N LEU A 294 12.93 14.65 2.66
CA LEU A 294 12.49 14.25 1.32
C LEU A 294 13.59 14.48 0.29
N PRO A 295 13.76 13.57 -0.69
CA PRO A 295 14.65 13.78 -1.83
C PRO A 295 14.25 15.00 -2.67
N ASP A 296 15.21 15.65 -3.30
CA ASP A 296 15.00 16.90 -4.07
C ASP A 296 13.90 16.79 -5.15
N GLY A 297 13.68 15.62 -5.73
CA GLY A 297 12.60 15.40 -6.70
C GLY A 297 11.19 15.67 -6.15
N PHE A 298 10.98 15.53 -4.85
CA PHE A 298 9.71 15.84 -4.20
C PHE A 298 9.37 17.34 -4.21
N ASN A 299 10.36 18.22 -4.31
CA ASN A 299 10.15 19.67 -4.37
C ASN A 299 9.48 20.11 -5.68
N GLN A 300 9.42 19.24 -6.70
CA GLN A 300 8.83 19.50 -8.01
C GLN A 300 7.39 18.96 -8.12
N LEU A 301 6.90 18.27 -7.11
CA LEU A 301 5.59 17.65 -7.15
C LEU A 301 4.47 18.65 -6.94
N THR A 302 3.33 18.38 -7.56
CA THR A 302 2.08 19.10 -7.30
C THR A 302 1.61 18.85 -5.88
N ILE A 303 1.48 19.91 -5.09
CA ILE A 303 0.83 19.87 -3.77
C ILE A 303 -0.58 20.40 -3.98
N PRO A 304 -1.63 19.60 -3.76
CA PRO A 304 -3.00 20.04 -3.94
C PRO A 304 -3.36 21.24 -3.04
N ALA A 305 -4.01 22.24 -3.60
CA ALA A 305 -4.51 23.37 -2.82
C ALA A 305 -5.63 22.95 -1.84
N THR A 306 -6.36 21.88 -2.17
CA THR A 306 -7.44 21.33 -1.36
C THR A 306 -7.31 19.81 -1.28
N ALA A 307 -7.24 19.29 -0.04
CA ALA A 307 -7.38 17.87 0.24
C ALA A 307 -8.84 17.53 0.47
N LEU A 308 -9.35 16.55 -0.25
CA LEU A 308 -10.72 16.03 -0.11
C LEU A 308 -10.67 14.75 0.72
N GLU A 309 -11.60 14.61 1.65
CA GLU A 309 -11.77 13.41 2.48
C GLU A 309 -13.24 13.25 2.86
N PHE A 310 -13.65 12.00 3.05
CA PHE A 310 -14.90 11.66 3.75
C PHE A 310 -14.61 11.18 5.16
N ASP A 311 -15.59 11.34 6.04
CA ASP A 311 -15.57 10.65 7.34
C ASP A 311 -15.58 9.13 7.12
N ALA A 312 -14.68 8.41 7.79
CA ALA A 312 -14.53 6.96 7.61
C ALA A 312 -15.79 6.16 7.98
N LYS A 313 -16.63 6.65 8.92
CA LYS A 313 -17.91 6.01 9.28
C LYS A 313 -18.93 6.19 8.17
N GLU A 314 -18.93 7.34 7.51
CA GLU A 314 -19.77 7.57 6.33
C GLU A 314 -19.35 6.65 5.19
N VAL A 315 -18.06 6.56 4.89
CA VAL A 315 -17.53 5.61 3.89
C VAL A 315 -17.99 4.18 4.23
N ALA A 316 -17.79 3.73 5.45
CA ALA A 316 -18.18 2.38 5.87
C ALA A 316 -19.70 2.13 5.82
N LYS A 317 -20.52 3.16 5.87
CA LYS A 317 -21.99 3.08 5.71
C LYS A 317 -22.38 3.03 4.23
N GLN A 318 -21.75 3.82 3.39
CA GLN A 318 -22.18 4.07 2.01
C GLN A 318 -21.42 3.24 0.96
N ARG A 319 -20.22 2.75 1.29
CA ARG A 319 -19.29 2.11 0.35
C ARG A 319 -19.95 1.06 -0.54
N ARG A 320 -20.78 0.17 0.03
CA ARG A 320 -21.46 -0.88 -0.75
C ARG A 320 -22.46 -0.31 -1.76
N SER A 321 -23.13 0.77 -1.40
CA SER A 321 -24.06 1.48 -2.31
C SER A 321 -23.32 2.16 -3.44
N TRP A 322 -22.22 2.86 -3.12
CA TRP A 322 -21.38 3.53 -4.10
C TRP A 322 -20.68 2.57 -5.07
N ILE A 323 -20.24 1.40 -4.59
CA ILE A 323 -19.73 0.34 -5.47
C ILE A 323 -20.82 -0.17 -6.43
N ARG A 324 -22.04 -0.39 -5.95
CA ARG A 324 -23.15 -0.80 -6.84
C ARG A 324 -23.50 0.28 -7.85
N GLU A 325 -23.52 1.55 -7.46
CA GLU A 325 -23.73 2.68 -8.34
C GLU A 325 -22.68 2.70 -9.47
N TRP A 326 -21.41 2.58 -9.12
CA TRP A 326 -20.31 2.47 -10.07
C TRP A 326 -20.48 1.27 -11.00
N GLN A 327 -20.74 0.06 -10.49
CA GLN A 327 -20.91 -1.14 -11.29
C GLN A 327 -22.08 -1.00 -12.27
N HIS A 328 -23.19 -0.45 -11.82
CA HIS A 328 -24.38 -0.25 -12.65
C HIS A 328 -24.11 0.74 -13.78
N ALA A 329 -23.40 1.82 -13.48
CA ALA A 329 -23.03 2.81 -14.48
C ALA A 329 -22.13 2.27 -15.59
N LEU A 330 -21.27 1.27 -15.29
CA LEU A 330 -20.42 0.63 -16.31
C LEU A 330 -21.17 -0.32 -17.26
N THR A 331 -22.39 -0.71 -16.94
CA THR A 331 -23.17 -1.70 -17.70
C THR A 331 -24.30 -1.06 -18.54
N GLN A 332 -24.47 0.23 -18.46
CA GLN A 332 -25.43 1.03 -19.24
C GLN A 332 -24.79 1.72 -20.45
#